data_e2af9f7713dd693e6ae58ac6977a6461
#
_entry.id   e2af9f7713dd693e6ae58ac6977a6461
#
_cell.length_a   1.000
_cell.length_b   1.000
_cell.length_c   1.000
_cell.angle_alpha   90.00
_cell.angle_beta   90.00
_cell.angle_gamma   90.00
#
_symmetry.space_group_name_H-M   'P 1'
#
loop_
_entity.id
_entity.type
_entity.pdbx_description
1 polymer ?
#
loop_
_entity_poly.entity_id
_entity_poly.type
_entity_poly.pdbx_seq_one_letter_code
_entity_poly.pdbx_strand_id
1 'polypeptide(L)'
;MKGKISDFSIPEIFQLVASQGKSGSLTIRGDERETIFFFADGMIVDVQPDRHRARHSLLGNMLVAAGYLTAQELPRILDLQNREGKKIGEILVEKGKITREKLAKYLYLQVKESIYYSLRIEEGEYRFEVFAVRPPVWMASSLRADVLLMEGMQFLDEYPQLRGKFPSGKFQVARKRGVRIDPLALPEEERTVWNVVDYSPDPYRVFRKACLSWYEGLRALWGLWDRGLVEISGLEEESPEVGDLILQSMSRKYVIGCARAVIWTLTAVVAGSWVYTVLLSPSVTRILAGWANFLR
;
A
#
# COMPACT_ATOMS: atom_id res chain seq x y z
N MET A 1 4.46 -21.59 11.77
CA MET A 1 4.67 -20.47 12.69
C MET A 1 3.58 -19.44 12.41
N LYS A 2 2.95 -18.87 13.43
CA LYS A 2 1.92 -17.81 13.29
C LYS A 2 1.98 -16.88 14.51
N GLY A 3 1.60 -15.63 14.35
CA GLY A 3 1.59 -14.65 15.43
C GLY A 3 1.01 -13.31 14.99
N LYS A 4 1.07 -12.32 15.87
CA LYS A 4 0.70 -10.95 15.61
C LYS A 4 1.93 -10.13 15.23
N ILE A 5 1.75 -9.14 14.36
CA ILE A 5 2.81 -8.22 13.95
C ILE A 5 3.24 -7.33 15.12
N SER A 6 2.33 -7.07 16.08
CA SER A 6 2.65 -6.38 17.33
C SER A 6 3.68 -7.09 18.21
N ASP A 7 3.76 -8.42 18.11
CA ASP A 7 4.66 -9.24 18.95
C ASP A 7 6.04 -9.42 18.32
N PHE A 8 6.07 -9.47 16.97
CA PHE A 8 7.29 -9.59 16.16
C PHE A 8 7.14 -8.68 14.94
N SER A 9 8.04 -7.74 14.78
CA SER A 9 8.05 -6.85 13.62
C SER A 9 8.29 -7.62 12.33
N ILE A 10 7.81 -7.07 11.23
CA ILE A 10 7.97 -7.71 9.90
C ILE A 10 9.45 -7.98 9.56
N PRO A 11 10.42 -7.06 9.80
CA PRO A 11 11.82 -7.37 9.62
C PRO A 11 12.30 -8.58 10.40
N GLU A 12 11.90 -8.72 11.68
CA GLU A 12 12.29 -9.86 12.52
C GLU A 12 11.74 -11.19 11.99
N ILE A 13 10.49 -11.18 11.48
CA ILE A 13 9.87 -12.36 10.88
C ILE A 13 10.64 -12.81 9.64
N PHE A 14 10.99 -11.87 8.74
CA PHE A 14 11.78 -12.17 7.54
C PHE A 14 13.17 -12.68 7.90
N GLN A 15 13.87 -12.05 8.85
CA GLN A 15 15.17 -12.51 9.33
C GLN A 15 15.10 -13.90 9.94
N LEU A 16 14.06 -14.21 10.71
CA LEU A 16 13.86 -15.53 11.31
C LEU A 16 13.68 -16.61 10.23
N VAL A 17 12.87 -16.36 9.20
CA VAL A 17 12.68 -17.30 8.09
C VAL A 17 13.98 -17.49 7.31
N ALA A 18 14.68 -16.39 7.00
CA ALA A 18 15.92 -16.40 6.24
C ALA A 18 17.05 -17.13 7.00
N SER A 19 17.26 -16.79 8.29
CA SER A 19 18.33 -17.40 9.11
C SER A 19 18.15 -18.89 9.37
N GLN A 20 16.89 -19.37 9.38
CA GLN A 20 16.59 -20.79 9.54
C GLN A 20 16.62 -21.57 8.22
N GLY A 21 16.92 -20.92 7.08
CA GLY A 21 16.97 -21.57 5.78
C GLY A 21 15.66 -22.27 5.39
N LYS A 22 14.51 -21.73 5.84
CA LYS A 22 13.21 -22.38 5.62
C LYS A 22 12.67 -22.16 4.22
N SER A 23 12.03 -23.23 3.69
CA SER A 23 11.22 -23.16 2.47
C SER A 23 9.74 -23.21 2.80
N GLY A 24 8.92 -22.37 2.10
CA GLY A 24 7.49 -22.28 2.36
C GLY A 24 6.91 -20.94 1.96
N SER A 25 5.74 -20.59 2.50
CA SER A 25 5.10 -19.28 2.29
C SER A 25 4.93 -18.50 3.59
N LEU A 26 5.27 -17.24 3.55
CA LEU A 26 4.98 -16.25 4.58
C LEU A 26 3.81 -15.38 4.12
N THR A 27 2.66 -15.56 4.78
CA THR A 27 1.49 -14.70 4.61
C THR A 27 1.53 -13.59 5.65
N ILE A 28 1.43 -12.35 5.20
CA ILE A 28 1.29 -11.15 6.02
C ILE A 28 -0.08 -10.55 5.73
N ARG A 29 -0.89 -10.37 6.77
CA ARG A 29 -2.22 -9.78 6.68
C ARG A 29 -2.33 -8.60 7.65
N GLY A 30 -2.67 -7.42 7.12
CA GLY A 30 -2.93 -6.21 7.90
C GLY A 30 -3.57 -5.14 7.03
N ASP A 31 -4.29 -4.18 7.63
CA ASP A 31 -4.99 -3.09 6.91
C ASP A 31 -5.91 -3.59 5.79
N GLU A 32 -6.58 -4.72 6.00
CA GLU A 32 -7.39 -5.43 5.00
C GLU A 32 -6.61 -5.86 3.75
N ARG A 33 -5.29 -6.01 3.84
CA ARG A 33 -4.41 -6.48 2.77
C ARG A 33 -3.79 -7.80 3.14
N GLU A 34 -3.53 -8.60 2.11
CA GLU A 34 -2.83 -9.87 2.24
C GLU A 34 -1.71 -9.96 1.20
N THR A 35 -0.49 -10.17 1.67
CA THR A 35 0.67 -10.39 0.80
C THR A 35 1.31 -11.73 1.18
N ILE A 36 1.62 -12.55 0.18
CA ILE A 36 2.23 -13.85 0.37
C ILE A 36 3.62 -13.85 -0.25
N PHE A 37 4.65 -14.09 0.54
CA PHE A 37 6.02 -14.26 0.08
C PHE A 37 6.40 -15.73 0.08
N PHE A 38 7.03 -16.19 -1.00
CA PHE A 38 7.51 -17.57 -1.11
C PHE A 38 9.01 -17.63 -0.90
N PHE A 39 9.43 -18.55 -0.05
CA PHE A 39 10.82 -18.78 0.32
C PHE A 39 11.29 -20.15 -0.15
N ALA A 40 12.51 -20.21 -0.67
CA ALA A 40 13.25 -21.44 -0.88
C ALA A 40 14.61 -21.29 -0.19
N ASP A 41 14.92 -22.20 0.73
CA ASP A 41 16.17 -22.21 1.52
C ASP A 41 16.51 -20.85 2.15
N GLY A 42 15.48 -20.19 2.71
CA GLY A 42 15.59 -18.89 3.35
C GLY A 42 15.68 -17.68 2.39
N MET A 43 15.68 -17.92 1.09
CA MET A 43 15.73 -16.87 0.06
C MET A 43 14.33 -16.59 -0.48
N ILE A 44 14.00 -15.33 -0.72
CA ILE A 44 12.74 -14.96 -1.36
C ILE A 44 12.80 -15.30 -2.85
N VAL A 45 11.84 -16.08 -3.33
CA VAL A 45 11.79 -16.57 -4.71
C VAL A 45 10.55 -16.13 -5.48
N ASP A 46 9.52 -15.67 -4.81
CA ASP A 46 8.31 -15.16 -5.45
C ASP A 46 7.49 -14.34 -4.45
N VAL A 47 6.54 -13.55 -4.96
CA VAL A 47 5.56 -12.83 -4.14
C VAL A 47 4.20 -12.82 -4.83
N GLN A 48 3.17 -12.93 -4.05
CA GLN A 48 1.79 -12.70 -4.47
C GLN A 48 1.26 -11.46 -3.74
N PRO A 49 1.30 -10.27 -4.36
CA PRO A 49 0.75 -9.05 -3.79
C PRO A 49 -0.77 -9.12 -3.72
N ASP A 50 -1.36 -8.33 -2.83
CA ASP A 50 -2.81 -8.16 -2.78
C ASP A 50 -3.38 -7.68 -4.13
N ARG A 51 -4.30 -8.46 -4.70
CA ARG A 51 -4.85 -8.22 -6.05
C ARG A 51 -5.75 -6.98 -6.12
N HIS A 52 -6.35 -6.60 -5.01
CA HIS A 52 -7.36 -5.53 -4.98
C HIS A 52 -6.73 -4.18 -4.64
N ARG A 53 -5.81 -4.15 -3.68
CA ARG A 53 -5.24 -2.91 -3.14
C ARG A 53 -3.83 -2.59 -3.65
N ALA A 54 -3.09 -3.59 -4.11
CA ALA A 54 -1.75 -3.42 -4.68
C ALA A 54 -1.73 -3.47 -6.21
N ARG A 55 -2.76 -2.95 -6.88
CA ARG A 55 -2.89 -3.01 -8.35
C ARG A 55 -1.67 -2.50 -9.09
N HIS A 56 -1.04 -1.44 -8.59
CA HIS A 56 0.17 -0.87 -9.18
C HIS A 56 1.40 -1.77 -9.08
N SER A 57 1.44 -2.66 -8.09
CA SER A 57 2.53 -3.62 -7.88
C SER A 57 2.28 -4.97 -8.57
N LEU A 58 1.15 -5.16 -9.25
CA LEU A 58 0.91 -6.36 -10.05
C LEU A 58 1.75 -6.32 -11.32
N LEU A 59 2.47 -7.40 -11.61
CA LEU A 59 3.38 -7.50 -12.75
C LEU A 59 2.74 -7.06 -14.08
N GLY A 60 1.52 -7.51 -14.37
CA GLY A 60 0.81 -7.13 -15.58
C GLY A 60 0.63 -5.61 -15.73
N ASN A 61 0.24 -4.93 -14.64
CA ASN A 61 0.03 -3.48 -14.64
C ASN A 61 1.36 -2.72 -14.73
N MET A 62 2.43 -3.20 -14.08
CA MET A 62 3.77 -2.65 -14.24
C MET A 62 4.23 -2.72 -15.70
N LEU A 63 4.01 -3.85 -16.37
CA LEU A 63 4.40 -4.05 -17.77
C LEU A 63 3.55 -3.22 -18.74
N VAL A 64 2.28 -2.98 -18.43
CA VAL A 64 1.44 -2.03 -19.20
C VAL A 64 1.98 -0.61 -19.04
N ALA A 65 2.25 -0.17 -17.82
CA ALA A 65 2.78 1.17 -17.58
C ALA A 65 4.15 1.39 -18.26
N ALA A 66 5.00 0.36 -18.28
CA ALA A 66 6.30 0.39 -18.94
C ALA A 66 6.23 0.22 -20.48
N GLY A 67 5.04 -0.06 -21.04
CA GLY A 67 4.82 -0.17 -22.49
C GLY A 67 5.22 -1.50 -23.12
N TYR A 68 5.35 -2.57 -22.33
CA TYR A 68 5.54 -3.95 -22.85
C TYR A 68 4.22 -4.60 -23.27
N LEU A 69 3.13 -4.12 -22.69
CA LEU A 69 1.75 -4.52 -23.00
C LEU A 69 0.87 -3.28 -23.15
N THR A 70 -0.17 -3.40 -23.94
CA THR A 70 -1.27 -2.44 -23.91
C THR A 70 -2.31 -2.85 -22.85
N ALA A 71 -3.13 -1.89 -22.40
CA ALA A 71 -4.23 -2.17 -21.49
C ALA A 71 -5.26 -3.17 -22.08
N GLN A 72 -5.37 -3.22 -23.42
CA GLN A 72 -6.27 -4.13 -24.12
C GLN A 72 -5.70 -5.56 -24.26
N GLU A 73 -4.38 -5.70 -24.29
CA GLU A 73 -3.73 -7.02 -24.33
C GLU A 73 -3.72 -7.72 -22.98
N LEU A 74 -3.64 -6.97 -21.88
CA LEU A 74 -3.53 -7.56 -20.53
C LEU A 74 -4.66 -8.54 -20.21
N PRO A 75 -5.97 -8.25 -20.43
CA PRO A 75 -7.03 -9.21 -20.17
C PRO A 75 -6.87 -10.51 -20.99
N ARG A 76 -6.44 -10.41 -22.25
CA ARG A 76 -6.22 -11.59 -23.11
C ARG A 76 -5.08 -12.47 -22.60
N ILE A 77 -4.02 -11.87 -22.07
CA ILE A 77 -2.91 -12.60 -21.47
C ILE A 77 -3.34 -13.28 -20.17
N LEU A 78 -4.16 -12.61 -19.35
CA LEU A 78 -4.73 -13.21 -18.13
C LEU A 78 -5.67 -14.39 -18.44
N ASP A 79 -6.45 -14.31 -19.51
CA ASP A 79 -7.27 -15.45 -19.99
C ASP A 79 -6.39 -16.63 -20.42
N LEU A 80 -5.28 -16.38 -21.11
CA LEU A 80 -4.33 -17.42 -21.47
C LEU A 80 -3.69 -18.05 -20.23
N GLN A 81 -3.31 -17.24 -19.24
CA GLN A 81 -2.81 -17.72 -17.94
C GLN A 81 -3.79 -18.70 -17.31
N ASN A 82 -5.07 -18.35 -17.28
CA ASN A 82 -6.10 -19.20 -16.69
C ASN A 82 -6.32 -20.50 -17.48
N ARG A 83 -6.20 -20.46 -18.80
CA ARG A 83 -6.40 -21.65 -19.68
C ARG A 83 -5.21 -22.59 -19.68
N GLU A 84 -3.99 -22.03 -19.72
CA GLU A 84 -2.76 -22.81 -19.85
C GLU A 84 -2.13 -23.18 -18.50
N GLY A 85 -2.57 -22.55 -17.39
CA GLY A 85 -1.99 -22.75 -16.07
C GLY A 85 -0.56 -22.20 -15.93
N LYS A 86 -0.07 -21.45 -16.94
CA LYS A 86 1.26 -20.83 -16.94
C LYS A 86 1.24 -19.49 -16.21
N LYS A 87 2.39 -19.06 -15.67
CA LYS A 87 2.50 -17.71 -15.13
C LYS A 87 2.52 -16.66 -16.24
N ILE A 88 1.97 -15.47 -15.98
CA ILE A 88 1.91 -14.35 -16.95
C ILE A 88 3.28 -14.04 -17.57
N GLY A 89 4.34 -14.09 -16.75
CA GLY A 89 5.72 -13.85 -17.22
C GLY A 89 6.19 -14.86 -18.27
N GLU A 90 5.84 -16.15 -18.11
CA GLU A 90 6.16 -17.22 -19.06
C GLU A 90 5.53 -16.94 -20.41
N ILE A 91 4.22 -16.67 -20.40
CA ILE A 91 3.45 -16.37 -21.59
C ILE A 91 4.05 -15.18 -22.36
N LEU A 92 4.47 -14.13 -21.62
CA LEU A 92 5.04 -12.93 -22.23
C LEU A 92 6.42 -13.18 -22.86
N VAL A 93 7.26 -14.00 -22.24
CA VAL A 93 8.55 -14.40 -22.80
C VAL A 93 8.35 -15.29 -24.01
N GLU A 94 7.46 -16.29 -23.95
CA GLU A 94 7.14 -17.16 -25.08
C GLU A 94 6.58 -16.39 -26.28
N LYS A 95 5.81 -15.33 -26.03
CA LYS A 95 5.31 -14.44 -27.09
C LYS A 95 6.30 -13.35 -27.53
N GLY A 96 7.53 -13.35 -27.02
CA GLY A 96 8.55 -12.37 -27.38
C GLY A 96 8.23 -10.93 -26.98
N LYS A 97 7.27 -10.73 -26.03
CA LYS A 97 6.89 -9.40 -25.53
C LYS A 97 7.92 -8.80 -24.59
N ILE A 98 8.65 -9.65 -23.87
CA ILE A 98 9.69 -9.25 -22.91
C ILE A 98 10.80 -10.31 -22.90
N THR A 99 12.04 -9.90 -22.68
CA THR A 99 13.14 -10.85 -22.47
C THR A 99 13.16 -11.38 -21.04
N ARG A 100 13.81 -12.52 -20.80
CA ARG A 100 13.93 -13.12 -19.46
C ARG A 100 14.63 -12.18 -18.48
N GLU A 101 15.68 -11.51 -18.93
CA GLU A 101 16.46 -10.57 -18.10
C GLU A 101 15.60 -9.36 -17.68
N LYS A 102 14.80 -8.85 -18.61
CA LYS A 102 13.86 -7.75 -18.30
C LYS A 102 12.76 -8.21 -17.36
N LEU A 103 12.19 -9.39 -17.61
CA LEU A 103 11.17 -9.97 -16.71
C LEU A 103 11.71 -10.13 -15.28
N ALA A 104 12.93 -10.64 -15.13
CA ALA A 104 13.58 -10.81 -13.83
C ALA A 104 13.67 -9.47 -13.06
N LYS A 105 14.00 -8.36 -13.76
CA LYS A 105 14.02 -7.01 -13.13
C LYS A 105 12.64 -6.57 -12.63
N TYR A 106 11.57 -6.84 -13.37
CA TYR A 106 10.21 -6.49 -12.93
C TYR A 106 9.70 -7.40 -11.80
N LEU A 107 10.09 -8.67 -11.78
CA LEU A 107 9.80 -9.57 -10.67
C LEU A 107 10.53 -9.13 -9.39
N TYR A 108 11.81 -8.75 -9.52
CA TYR A 108 12.56 -8.15 -8.42
C TYR A 108 11.86 -6.89 -7.88
N LEU A 109 11.46 -5.98 -8.79
CA LEU A 109 10.73 -4.77 -8.43
C LEU A 109 9.41 -5.07 -7.70
N GLN A 110 8.68 -6.09 -8.15
CA GLN A 110 7.45 -6.54 -7.50
C GLN A 110 7.68 -7.03 -6.07
N VAL A 111 8.73 -7.84 -5.86
CA VAL A 111 9.11 -8.29 -4.51
C VAL A 111 9.51 -7.12 -3.64
N LYS A 112 10.36 -6.22 -4.14
CA LYS A 112 10.81 -5.02 -3.43
C LYS A 112 9.63 -4.15 -2.97
N GLU A 113 8.73 -3.79 -3.87
CA GLU A 113 7.54 -3.01 -3.51
C GLU A 113 6.63 -3.72 -2.52
N SER A 114 6.47 -5.04 -2.66
CA SER A 114 5.67 -5.81 -1.71
C SER A 114 6.27 -5.80 -0.30
N ILE A 115 7.60 -5.84 -0.18
CA ILE A 115 8.29 -5.65 1.10
C ILE A 115 8.04 -4.24 1.64
N TYR A 116 8.24 -3.19 0.83
CA TYR A 116 8.02 -1.80 1.26
C TYR A 116 6.60 -1.57 1.79
N TYR A 117 5.60 -2.13 1.12
CA TYR A 117 4.21 -2.08 1.59
C TYR A 117 4.01 -2.85 2.89
N SER A 118 4.61 -4.04 3.00
CA SER A 118 4.48 -4.88 4.19
C SER A 118 5.11 -4.22 5.41
N LEU A 119 6.29 -3.61 5.26
CA LEU A 119 7.00 -2.93 6.36
C LEU A 119 6.22 -1.77 7.00
N ARG A 120 5.19 -1.26 6.34
CA ARG A 120 4.31 -0.19 6.86
C ARG A 120 3.11 -0.71 7.65
N ILE A 121 2.95 -2.02 7.74
CA ILE A 121 1.85 -2.64 8.49
C ILE A 121 2.26 -2.66 9.96
N GLU A 122 1.55 -1.94 10.81
CA GLU A 122 1.78 -1.86 12.26
C GLU A 122 0.96 -2.90 13.02
N GLU A 123 -0.27 -3.17 12.54
CA GLU A 123 -1.17 -4.12 13.15
C GLU A 123 -1.60 -5.20 12.16
N GLY A 124 -1.60 -6.45 12.61
CA GLY A 124 -1.99 -7.56 11.74
C GLY A 124 -1.47 -8.90 12.22
N GLU A 125 -1.56 -9.87 11.34
CA GLU A 125 -1.16 -11.25 11.61
C GLU A 125 -0.18 -11.74 10.55
N TYR A 126 0.70 -12.65 10.96
CA TYR A 126 1.54 -13.39 10.04
C TYR A 126 1.38 -14.90 10.23
N ARG A 127 1.58 -15.63 9.13
CA ARG A 127 1.59 -17.10 9.12
C ARG A 127 2.69 -17.58 8.19
N PHE A 128 3.55 -18.45 8.69
CA PHE A 128 4.52 -19.16 7.86
C PHE A 128 4.17 -20.65 7.80
N GLU A 129 3.99 -21.16 6.59
CA GLU A 129 3.70 -22.57 6.30
C GLU A 129 4.90 -23.19 5.58
N VAL A 130 5.36 -24.34 6.10
CA VAL A 130 6.54 -25.04 5.58
C VAL A 130 6.11 -26.03 4.50
N PHE A 131 6.65 -25.87 3.31
CA PHE A 131 6.53 -26.83 2.20
C PHE A 131 7.65 -26.60 1.18
N ALA A 132 7.87 -27.56 0.29
CA ALA A 132 8.89 -27.43 -0.75
C ALA A 132 8.46 -26.40 -1.79
N VAL A 133 9.24 -25.34 -1.97
CA VAL A 133 9.04 -24.30 -3.00
C VAL A 133 10.09 -24.48 -4.09
N ARG A 134 9.64 -24.57 -5.34
CA ARG A 134 10.54 -24.59 -6.50
C ARG A 134 10.72 -23.16 -7.01
N PRO A 135 11.95 -22.61 -7.01
CA PRO A 135 12.19 -21.29 -7.60
C PRO A 135 11.77 -21.27 -9.08
N PRO A 136 11.17 -20.18 -9.55
CA PRO A 136 10.87 -20.02 -10.97
C PRO A 136 12.15 -20.02 -11.79
N VAL A 137 12.13 -20.64 -12.97
CA VAL A 137 13.31 -20.81 -13.86
C VAL A 137 13.96 -19.48 -14.28
N TRP A 138 13.17 -18.39 -14.30
CA TRP A 138 13.64 -17.04 -14.65
C TRP A 138 14.16 -16.23 -13.47
N MET A 139 13.97 -16.68 -12.23
CA MET A 139 14.60 -16.07 -11.07
C MET A 139 16.04 -16.61 -10.96
N ALA A 140 16.91 -16.11 -11.83
CA ALA A 140 18.30 -16.55 -11.90
C ALA A 140 19.11 -16.23 -10.63
N SER A 141 18.60 -15.39 -9.75
CA SER A 141 19.15 -15.11 -8.43
C SER A 141 18.03 -15.08 -7.40
N SER A 142 18.09 -16.01 -6.45
CA SER A 142 17.31 -15.94 -5.22
C SER A 142 17.61 -14.63 -4.49
N LEU A 143 16.56 -13.97 -4.00
CA LEU A 143 16.70 -12.64 -3.39
C LEU A 143 17.02 -12.79 -1.91
N ARG A 144 18.12 -12.21 -1.49
CA ARG A 144 18.50 -12.17 -0.07
C ARG A 144 17.56 -11.24 0.69
N ALA A 145 16.88 -11.79 1.69
CA ALA A 145 15.93 -11.04 2.51
C ALA A 145 16.62 -9.89 3.28
N ASP A 146 17.85 -10.09 3.76
CA ASP A 146 18.61 -9.08 4.48
C ASP A 146 18.90 -7.83 3.65
N VAL A 147 19.28 -8.00 2.38
CA VAL A 147 19.52 -6.87 1.47
C VAL A 147 18.23 -6.09 1.22
N LEU A 148 17.13 -6.79 0.91
CA LEU A 148 15.83 -6.15 0.68
C LEU A 148 15.27 -5.48 1.93
N LEU A 149 15.54 -6.03 3.12
CA LEU A 149 15.14 -5.40 4.38
C LEU A 149 15.95 -4.12 4.65
N MET A 150 17.25 -4.10 4.37
CA MET A 150 18.06 -2.87 4.49
C MET A 150 17.50 -1.76 3.58
N GLU A 151 17.23 -2.07 2.31
CA GLU A 151 16.58 -1.11 1.39
C GLU A 151 15.20 -0.69 1.91
N GLY A 152 14.45 -1.61 2.50
CA GLY A 152 13.14 -1.35 3.10
C GLY A 152 13.19 -0.47 4.33
N MET A 153 14.20 -0.60 5.19
CA MET A 153 14.41 0.30 6.34
C MET A 153 14.76 1.71 5.88
N GLN A 154 15.63 1.85 4.87
CA GLN A 154 15.92 3.15 4.25
C GLN A 154 14.65 3.78 3.68
N PHE A 155 13.80 2.97 3.02
CA PHE A 155 12.49 3.44 2.55
C PHE A 155 11.62 3.98 3.68
N LEU A 156 11.53 3.30 4.83
CA LEU A 156 10.73 3.76 5.97
C LEU A 156 11.22 5.10 6.51
N ASP A 157 12.53 5.31 6.56
CA ASP A 157 13.14 6.54 7.08
C ASP A 157 12.99 7.74 6.13
N GLU A 158 13.19 7.52 4.83
CA GLU A 158 13.24 8.61 3.84
C GLU A 158 11.88 8.92 3.19
N TYR A 159 11.01 7.93 3.02
CA TYR A 159 9.78 8.07 2.25
C TYR A 159 8.80 9.11 2.81
N PRO A 160 8.60 9.27 4.13
CA PRO A 160 7.71 10.30 4.67
C PRO A 160 8.16 11.71 4.29
N GLN A 161 9.46 12.00 4.37
CA GLN A 161 10.03 13.31 4.00
C GLN A 161 9.91 13.54 2.49
N LEU A 162 10.22 12.51 1.70
CA LEU A 162 10.13 12.58 0.24
C LEU A 162 8.68 12.78 -0.22
N ARG A 163 7.73 12.06 0.39
CA ARG A 163 6.30 12.22 0.11
C ARG A 163 5.81 13.64 0.41
N GLY A 164 6.33 14.28 1.45
CA GLY A 164 5.99 15.68 1.77
C GLY A 164 6.35 16.67 0.67
N LYS A 165 7.33 16.34 -0.19
CA LYS A 165 7.71 17.15 -1.36
C LYS A 165 6.79 16.94 -2.59
N PHE A 166 5.99 15.86 -2.58
CA PHE A 166 5.04 15.49 -3.62
C PHE A 166 3.64 15.25 -3.03
N PRO A 167 2.98 16.28 -2.47
CA PRO A 167 1.79 16.10 -1.63
C PRO A 167 0.60 15.50 -2.36
N SER A 168 0.32 15.89 -3.60
CA SER A 168 -0.88 15.43 -4.31
C SER A 168 -0.77 14.01 -4.88
N GLY A 169 0.44 13.51 -5.11
CA GLY A 169 0.66 12.25 -5.83
C GLY A 169 0.16 12.27 -7.30
N LYS A 170 -0.50 13.35 -7.71
CA LYS A 170 -0.99 13.60 -9.07
C LYS A 170 -0.24 14.80 -9.64
N PHE A 171 0.90 14.56 -10.22
CA PHE A 171 1.71 15.58 -10.86
C PHE A 171 2.21 15.07 -12.20
N GLN A 172 2.66 15.98 -13.03
CA GLN A 172 3.26 15.68 -14.32
C GLN A 172 4.74 16.03 -14.28
N VAL A 173 5.53 15.30 -15.04
CA VAL A 173 6.97 15.50 -15.17
C VAL A 173 7.33 15.71 -16.63
N ALA A 174 8.22 16.63 -16.88
CA ALA A 174 8.77 16.89 -18.21
C ALA A 174 10.26 17.27 -18.10
N ARG A 175 11.02 17.00 -19.14
CA ARG A 175 12.37 17.50 -19.25
C ARG A 175 12.35 19.02 -19.42
N LYS A 176 13.19 19.74 -18.68
CA LYS A 176 13.32 21.18 -18.83
C LYS A 176 13.97 21.53 -20.17
N ARG A 177 13.36 22.43 -20.92
CA ARG A 177 13.86 22.85 -22.24
C ARG A 177 15.19 23.59 -22.14
N GLY A 178 16.06 23.35 -23.13
CA GLY A 178 17.33 24.06 -23.23
C GLY A 178 18.43 23.56 -22.31
N VAL A 179 18.17 22.57 -21.45
CA VAL A 179 19.19 21.99 -20.57
C VAL A 179 19.93 20.86 -21.30
N ARG A 180 21.25 20.90 -21.25
CA ARG A 180 22.14 19.84 -21.72
C ARG A 180 22.99 19.37 -20.55
N ILE A 181 23.02 18.07 -20.33
CA ILE A 181 23.87 17.44 -19.32
C ILE A 181 24.41 16.13 -19.92
N ASP A 182 25.63 15.79 -19.52
CA ASP A 182 26.12 14.43 -19.77
C ASP A 182 25.39 13.47 -18.81
N PRO A 183 24.61 12.51 -19.31
CA PRO A 183 23.90 11.56 -18.43
C PRO A 183 24.85 10.77 -17.52
N LEU A 184 26.11 10.58 -17.91
CA LEU A 184 27.11 9.86 -17.11
C LEU A 184 27.52 10.62 -15.84
N ALA A 185 27.29 11.94 -15.80
CA ALA A 185 27.52 12.75 -14.60
C ALA A 185 26.41 12.61 -13.53
N LEU A 186 25.31 11.93 -13.86
CA LEU A 186 24.19 11.71 -12.95
C LEU A 186 24.38 10.39 -12.15
N PRO A 187 23.92 10.35 -10.88
CA PRO A 187 23.73 9.11 -10.14
C PRO A 187 22.89 8.11 -10.97
N GLU A 188 23.07 6.82 -10.73
CA GLU A 188 22.49 5.78 -11.56
C GLU A 188 20.96 5.86 -11.67
N GLU A 189 20.27 6.08 -10.54
CA GLU A 189 18.81 6.20 -10.53
C GLU A 189 18.33 7.45 -11.29
N GLU A 190 18.98 8.60 -11.04
CA GLU A 190 18.66 9.86 -11.73
C GLU A 190 18.90 9.71 -13.25
N ARG A 191 20.02 9.11 -13.65
CA ARG A 191 20.34 8.81 -15.05
C ARG A 191 19.28 7.92 -15.68
N THR A 192 18.81 6.91 -14.96
CA THR A 192 17.80 5.98 -15.47
C THR A 192 16.48 6.69 -15.72
N VAL A 193 16.04 7.57 -14.80
CA VAL A 193 14.84 8.41 -14.99
C VAL A 193 15.06 9.42 -16.11
N TRP A 194 16.23 10.11 -16.15
CA TRP A 194 16.56 11.08 -17.17
C TRP A 194 16.45 10.52 -18.58
N ASN A 195 16.90 9.28 -18.78
CA ASN A 195 16.86 8.63 -20.10
C ASN A 195 15.45 8.31 -20.61
N VAL A 196 14.44 8.29 -19.71
CA VAL A 196 13.07 7.90 -20.07
C VAL A 196 12.02 8.95 -19.66
N VAL A 197 12.42 10.11 -19.13
CA VAL A 197 11.49 11.14 -18.64
C VAL A 197 10.52 11.63 -19.72
N ASP A 198 10.95 11.63 -20.99
CA ASP A 198 10.11 12.03 -22.13
C ASP A 198 9.13 10.93 -22.58
N TYR A 199 9.16 9.74 -21.96
CA TYR A 199 8.28 8.63 -22.31
C TYR A 199 6.80 8.93 -21.99
N SER A 200 6.53 9.64 -20.90
CA SER A 200 5.18 10.00 -20.47
C SER A 200 5.24 11.17 -19.49
N PRO A 201 4.25 12.06 -19.48
CA PRO A 201 4.11 13.06 -18.43
C PRO A 201 3.70 12.44 -17.07
N ASP A 202 3.14 11.22 -17.06
CA ASP A 202 2.77 10.49 -15.85
C ASP A 202 4.03 9.88 -15.18
N PRO A 203 4.39 10.33 -13.97
CA PRO A 203 5.57 9.85 -13.26
C PRO A 203 5.52 8.33 -13.00
N TYR A 204 4.36 7.77 -12.74
CA TYR A 204 4.23 6.32 -12.55
C TYR A 204 4.71 5.55 -13.79
N ARG A 205 4.32 5.99 -14.99
CA ARG A 205 4.76 5.36 -16.25
C ARG A 205 6.25 5.54 -16.49
N VAL A 206 6.80 6.72 -16.17
CA VAL A 206 8.24 7.00 -16.26
C VAL A 206 9.01 6.06 -15.32
N PHE A 207 8.61 5.95 -14.06
CA PHE A 207 9.30 5.09 -13.09
C PHE A 207 9.21 3.61 -13.49
N ARG A 208 8.06 3.14 -13.97
CA ARG A 208 7.93 1.75 -14.46
C ARG A 208 8.78 1.52 -15.71
N LYS A 209 8.88 2.50 -16.62
CA LYS A 209 9.78 2.42 -17.80
C LYS A 209 11.24 2.36 -17.39
N ALA A 210 11.62 3.10 -16.35
CA ALA A 210 12.94 3.07 -15.71
C ALA A 210 13.18 1.78 -14.89
N CYS A 211 12.15 0.96 -14.65
CA CYS A 211 12.19 -0.21 -13.76
C CYS A 211 12.57 0.14 -12.32
N LEU A 212 12.03 1.25 -11.82
CA LEU A 212 12.19 1.73 -10.45
C LEU A 212 10.89 1.58 -9.66
N SER A 213 11.02 1.40 -8.34
CA SER A 213 9.90 1.52 -7.41
C SER A 213 9.39 2.96 -7.37
N TRP A 214 8.18 3.15 -6.85
CA TRP A 214 7.65 4.50 -6.65
C TRP A 214 8.58 5.38 -5.82
N TYR A 215 9.12 4.82 -4.73
CA TYR A 215 10.04 5.52 -3.84
C TYR A 215 11.35 5.92 -4.56
N GLU A 216 12.02 4.97 -5.21
CA GLU A 216 13.25 5.23 -5.96
C GLU A 216 13.02 6.24 -7.09
N GLY A 217 11.89 6.12 -7.78
CA GLY A 217 11.48 7.06 -8.82
C GLY A 217 11.29 8.49 -8.28
N LEU A 218 10.63 8.65 -7.13
CA LEU A 218 10.47 9.96 -6.48
C LEU A 218 11.82 10.53 -6.03
N ARG A 219 12.70 9.70 -5.46
CA ARG A 219 14.04 10.12 -5.02
C ARG A 219 14.88 10.61 -6.22
N ALA A 220 14.90 9.85 -7.29
CA ALA A 220 15.59 10.23 -8.52
C ALA A 220 15.00 11.49 -9.15
N LEU A 221 13.67 11.59 -9.19
CA LEU A 221 12.98 12.76 -9.74
C LEU A 221 13.27 14.02 -8.92
N TRP A 222 13.32 13.89 -7.58
CA TRP A 222 13.71 14.98 -6.70
C TRP A 222 15.13 15.46 -7.00
N GLY A 223 16.11 14.54 -7.13
CA GLY A 223 17.48 14.89 -7.48
C GLY A 223 17.58 15.61 -8.83
N LEU A 224 16.85 15.16 -9.84
CA LEU A 224 16.78 15.82 -11.15
C LEU A 224 16.14 17.20 -11.06
N TRP A 225 15.09 17.37 -10.26
CA TRP A 225 14.43 18.66 -10.08
C TRP A 225 15.30 19.65 -9.31
N ASP A 226 15.97 19.22 -8.25
CA ASP A 226 16.91 20.04 -7.47
C ASP A 226 18.07 20.57 -8.35
N ARG A 227 18.52 19.76 -9.31
CA ARG A 227 19.52 20.16 -10.32
C ARG A 227 18.92 21.04 -11.44
N GLY A 228 17.63 21.31 -11.43
CA GLY A 228 16.94 22.10 -12.45
C GLY A 228 16.87 21.45 -13.82
N LEU A 229 16.89 20.09 -13.90
CA LEU A 229 16.89 19.31 -15.14
C LEU A 229 15.47 18.96 -15.62
N VAL A 230 14.52 18.84 -14.70
CA VAL A 230 13.12 18.52 -14.97
C VAL A 230 12.20 19.59 -14.41
N GLU A 231 11.02 19.69 -15.00
CA GLU A 231 9.92 20.51 -14.51
C GLU A 231 8.83 19.58 -13.98
N ILE A 232 8.29 19.95 -12.82
CA ILE A 232 7.18 19.23 -12.18
C ILE A 232 6.01 20.19 -12.11
N SER A 233 4.86 19.80 -12.65
CA SER A 233 3.63 20.58 -12.67
C SER A 233 2.50 19.82 -11.99
N GLY A 234 1.51 20.54 -11.42
CA GLY A 234 0.40 19.93 -10.70
C GLY A 234 0.74 19.51 -9.26
N LEU A 235 1.78 20.10 -8.68
CA LEU A 235 2.09 19.97 -7.25
C LEU A 235 1.22 20.89 -6.38
N GLU A 236 0.22 21.57 -6.97
CA GLU A 236 -0.73 22.35 -6.19
C GLU A 236 -1.30 21.47 -5.09
N GLU A 237 -1.24 21.96 -3.85
CA GLU A 237 -1.90 21.35 -2.72
C GLU A 237 -3.35 21.10 -3.13
N GLU A 238 -3.74 19.83 -3.27
CA GLU A 238 -5.16 19.51 -3.17
C GLU A 238 -5.57 20.16 -1.84
N SER A 239 -6.36 21.23 -1.91
CA SER A 239 -7.06 21.72 -0.73
C SER A 239 -7.60 20.48 -0.03
N PRO A 240 -7.55 20.38 1.29
CA PRO A 240 -7.74 19.14 2.06
C PRO A 240 -9.12 18.47 1.91
N GLU A 241 -9.74 18.59 0.75
CA GLU A 241 -11.16 18.32 0.55
C GLU A 241 -11.54 16.88 0.20
N VAL A 242 -10.65 15.98 -0.19
CA VAL A 242 -11.13 14.63 -0.56
C VAL A 242 -10.59 13.53 0.35
N GLY A 243 -9.31 13.55 0.74
CA GLY A 243 -8.77 12.54 1.68
C GLY A 243 -9.19 12.84 3.13
N ASP A 244 -9.11 14.10 3.53
CA ASP A 244 -9.51 14.54 4.88
C ASP A 244 -11.02 14.66 5.04
N LEU A 245 -11.80 14.94 3.97
CA LEU A 245 -13.27 14.88 4.02
C LEU A 245 -13.79 13.45 4.24
N ILE A 246 -13.09 12.42 3.73
CA ILE A 246 -13.47 11.04 4.04
C ILE A 246 -13.12 10.71 5.49
N LEU A 247 -11.95 11.10 5.98
CA LEU A 247 -11.57 10.92 7.39
C LEU A 247 -12.34 11.85 8.33
N GLN A 248 -12.56 13.12 7.96
CA GLN A 248 -13.42 14.04 8.73
C GLN A 248 -14.90 13.66 8.63
N SER A 249 -15.39 13.13 7.51
CA SER A 249 -16.78 12.65 7.41
C SER A 249 -17.00 11.37 8.22
N MET A 250 -16.01 10.48 8.29
CA MET A 250 -16.05 9.31 9.17
C MET A 250 -15.90 9.72 10.63
N SER A 251 -14.95 10.59 10.97
CA SER A 251 -14.80 11.15 12.33
C SER A 251 -16.03 11.99 12.75
N ARG A 252 -16.58 12.81 11.86
CA ARG A 252 -17.82 13.56 12.12
C ARG A 252 -19.04 12.65 12.32
N LYS A 253 -19.18 11.59 11.51
CA LYS A 253 -20.27 10.61 11.73
C LYS A 253 -20.14 9.89 13.08
N TYR A 254 -18.92 9.51 13.47
CA TYR A 254 -18.68 8.90 14.79
C TYR A 254 -18.86 9.90 15.92
N VAL A 255 -18.34 11.12 15.82
CA VAL A 255 -18.51 12.17 16.83
C VAL A 255 -19.97 12.60 16.93
N ILE A 256 -20.69 12.78 15.83
CA ILE A 256 -22.13 13.10 15.83
C ILE A 256 -22.94 11.92 16.37
N GLY A 257 -22.57 10.68 16.05
CA GLY A 257 -23.20 9.48 16.59
C GLY A 257 -23.02 9.36 18.11
N CYS A 258 -21.82 9.55 18.62
CA CYS A 258 -21.52 9.56 20.07
C CYS A 258 -22.16 10.76 20.78
N ALA A 259 -22.12 11.96 20.19
CA ALA A 259 -22.75 13.14 20.74
C ALA A 259 -24.30 12.98 20.85
N ARG A 260 -24.92 12.42 19.81
CA ARG A 260 -26.36 12.09 19.85
C ARG A 260 -26.68 11.05 20.90
N ALA A 261 -25.89 9.98 21.05
CA ALA A 261 -26.09 8.99 22.10
C ALA A 261 -25.95 9.60 23.48
N VAL A 262 -24.96 10.46 23.73
CA VAL A 262 -24.78 11.17 24.99
C VAL A 262 -25.92 12.14 25.26
N ILE A 263 -26.41 12.89 24.27
CA ILE A 263 -27.57 13.80 24.42
C ILE A 263 -28.82 13.00 24.73
N TRP A 264 -29.09 11.87 24.08
CA TRP A 264 -30.24 11.03 24.36
C TRP A 264 -30.21 10.40 25.77
N THR A 265 -29.01 9.98 26.23
CA THR A 265 -28.85 9.46 27.60
C THR A 265 -29.06 10.57 28.66
N LEU A 266 -28.51 11.77 28.42
CA LEU A 266 -28.71 12.92 29.31
C LEU A 266 -30.18 13.38 29.35
N THR A 267 -30.86 13.44 28.21
CA THR A 267 -32.30 13.79 28.18
C THR A 267 -33.17 12.74 28.86
N ALA A 268 -32.83 11.44 28.71
CA ALA A 268 -33.56 10.37 29.43
C ALA A 268 -33.34 10.44 30.94
N VAL A 269 -32.11 10.75 31.39
CA VAL A 269 -31.82 10.94 32.84
C VAL A 269 -32.54 12.15 33.41
N VAL A 270 -32.53 13.28 32.70
CA VAL A 270 -33.24 14.50 33.14
C VAL A 270 -34.75 14.29 33.17
N ALA A 271 -35.33 13.66 32.11
CA ALA A 271 -36.75 13.34 32.08
C ALA A 271 -37.14 12.35 33.18
N GLY A 272 -36.34 11.32 33.44
CA GLY A 272 -36.54 10.36 34.52
C GLY A 272 -36.46 11.02 35.90
N SER A 273 -35.51 11.94 36.12
CA SER A 273 -35.39 12.73 37.35
C SER A 273 -36.59 13.64 37.56
N TRP A 274 -37.10 14.26 36.47
CA TRP A 274 -38.27 15.12 36.54
C TRP A 274 -39.54 14.34 36.87
N VAL A 275 -39.74 13.19 36.24
CA VAL A 275 -40.86 12.27 36.57
C VAL A 275 -40.78 11.79 38.01
N TYR A 276 -39.58 11.42 38.48
CA TYR A 276 -39.35 11.00 39.86
C TYR A 276 -39.67 12.10 40.88
N THR A 277 -39.24 13.36 40.64
CA THR A 277 -39.53 14.51 41.51
C THR A 277 -40.99 14.89 41.49
N VAL A 278 -41.67 14.79 40.36
CA VAL A 278 -43.12 15.07 40.27
C VAL A 278 -43.95 14.00 40.98
N LEU A 279 -43.64 12.73 40.77
CA LEU A 279 -44.36 11.62 41.41
C LEU A 279 -44.16 11.55 42.92
N LEU A 280 -43.01 11.98 43.44
CA LEU A 280 -42.70 12.02 44.86
C LEU A 280 -43.04 13.36 45.51
N SER A 281 -43.57 14.34 44.76
CA SER A 281 -43.95 15.61 45.32
C SER A 281 -45.13 15.42 46.33
N PRO A 282 -45.10 16.11 47.45
CA PRO A 282 -46.17 15.96 48.53
C PRO A 282 -47.56 16.30 48.02
N SER A 283 -47.67 17.03 46.91
CA SER A 283 -48.97 17.36 46.30
C SER A 283 -49.53 16.18 45.48
N VAL A 284 -48.74 15.47 44.77
CA VAL A 284 -49.19 14.31 43.94
C VAL A 284 -49.45 13.09 44.81
N THR A 285 -48.63 12.85 45.83
CA THR A 285 -48.90 11.77 46.81
C THR A 285 -50.18 12.00 47.62
N ARG A 286 -50.55 13.25 47.96
CA ARG A 286 -51.84 13.56 48.57
C ARG A 286 -53.04 13.32 47.65
N ILE A 287 -52.91 13.66 46.36
CA ILE A 287 -53.97 13.41 45.37
C ILE A 287 -54.16 11.90 45.16
N LEU A 288 -53.11 11.13 45.07
CA LEU A 288 -53.20 9.69 44.92
C LEU A 288 -53.74 8.99 46.15
N ALA A 289 -53.38 9.46 47.34
CA ALA A 289 -53.98 8.98 48.63
C ALA A 289 -55.44 9.32 48.71
N GLY A 290 -55.87 10.49 48.21
CA GLY A 290 -57.28 10.89 48.15
C GLY A 290 -58.10 9.96 47.21
N TRP A 291 -57.60 9.61 46.10
CA TRP A 291 -58.22 8.68 45.15
C TRP A 291 -58.30 7.24 45.66
N ALA A 292 -57.28 6.78 46.40
CA ALA A 292 -57.29 5.46 47.01
C ALA A 292 -58.38 5.34 48.15
N ASN A 293 -58.68 6.43 48.82
CA ASN A 293 -59.77 6.48 49.83
C ASN A 293 -61.17 6.64 49.19
N PHE A 294 -61.28 7.10 47.94
CA PHE A 294 -62.57 7.21 47.24
C PHE A 294 -62.98 5.90 46.56
N LEU A 295 -62.06 4.98 46.33
CA LEU A 295 -62.28 3.66 45.72
C LEU A 295 -62.43 2.54 46.73
N ARG A 296 -62.48 2.86 48.05
CA ARG A 296 -62.88 1.99 49.12
C ARG A 296 -64.29 2.40 49.62
#